data_356cb9075199649fd2f210de4fe1f16b
#
_entry.id   356cb9075199649fd2f210de4fe1f16b
#
_cell.length_a   1.000
_cell.length_b   1.000
_cell.length_c   1.000
_cell.angle_alpha   90.00
_cell.angle_beta   90.00
_cell.angle_gamma   90.00
#
_symmetry.space_group_name_H-M   'P 1'
#
loop_
_entity.id
_entity.type
_entity.pdbx_description
1 polymer ?
#
loop_
_entity_poly.entity_id
_entity_poly.type
_entity_poly.pdbx_seq_one_letter_code
_entity_poly.pdbx_strand_id
1 'polypeptide(L)'
;MNIVIGKIRLQYRIVFLMIIWIAMLVLSLSFLAILQLTFQNDPQGETISSESWAGYIVSRDANAYIQVNAINGSWTVPSVSTTAGDEHSSIWVGVGGQLDDTLIQAGTEQDASGGKEFYYSWYELIPAYAVRVNTIMVSPGDVMVASLRLVDPAVNRWNIQISDSTTGQYFGTTVSYNSTGSSGEWILERPTVSNNISTLADFGNVTFAGCHLSADSKTGPIKAFYFSRIAMTNSVNTQLASVSNIATNGADFTVKYVSTK
;
A
#
# COMPACT_ATOMS: atom_id res chain seq x y z
N MET A 1 -56.21 7.34 54.63
CA MET A 1 -55.25 8.32 54.06
C MET A 1 -53.88 7.69 53.75
N ASN A 2 -53.33 6.83 54.58
CA ASN A 2 -51.98 6.24 54.33
C ASN A 2 -51.87 5.28 53.12
N ILE A 3 -52.92 4.59 52.73
CA ILE A 3 -52.94 3.62 51.61
C ILE A 3 -52.86 4.37 50.25
N VAL A 4 -53.48 5.54 50.11
CA VAL A 4 -53.45 6.33 48.87
C VAL A 4 -52.10 6.93 48.62
N ILE A 5 -51.41 7.42 49.66
CA ILE A 5 -50.07 7.98 49.60
C ILE A 5 -49.02 6.91 49.20
N GLY A 6 -49.19 5.67 49.69
CA GLY A 6 -48.34 4.55 49.31
C GLY A 6 -48.45 4.17 47.83
N LYS A 7 -49.66 4.12 47.26
CA LYS A 7 -49.91 3.83 45.83
C LYS A 7 -49.30 4.93 44.91
N ILE A 8 -49.47 6.19 45.32
CA ILE A 8 -48.93 7.32 44.55
C ILE A 8 -47.39 7.26 44.54
N ARG A 9 -46.73 7.02 45.65
CA ARG A 9 -45.26 6.86 45.73
C ARG A 9 -44.75 5.68 44.90
N LEU A 10 -45.47 4.58 44.85
CA LEU A 10 -45.11 3.42 44.04
C LEU A 10 -45.24 3.70 42.54
N GLN A 11 -46.28 4.39 42.12
CA GLN A 11 -46.42 4.82 40.72
C GLN A 11 -45.29 5.76 40.25
N TYR A 12 -44.93 6.74 41.04
CA TYR A 12 -43.78 7.62 40.72
C TYR A 12 -42.47 6.84 40.63
N ARG A 13 -42.25 5.84 41.49
CA ARG A 13 -41.04 4.98 41.40
C ARG A 13 -41.04 4.15 40.13
N ILE A 14 -42.15 3.59 39.71
CA ILE A 14 -42.28 2.81 38.49
C ILE A 14 -42.02 3.70 37.27
N VAL A 15 -42.66 4.86 37.18
CA VAL A 15 -42.44 5.84 36.10
C VAL A 15 -41.01 6.30 36.04
N PHE A 16 -40.36 6.59 37.16
CA PHE A 16 -38.99 6.98 37.24
C PHE A 16 -38.01 5.90 36.75
N LEU A 17 -38.28 4.63 37.14
CA LEU A 17 -37.50 3.47 36.64
C LEU A 17 -37.70 3.24 35.15
N MET A 18 -38.92 3.41 34.62
CA MET A 18 -39.16 3.35 33.17
C MET A 18 -38.42 4.41 32.41
N ILE A 19 -38.36 5.64 32.88
CA ILE A 19 -37.60 6.74 32.25
C ILE A 19 -36.11 6.40 32.20
N ILE A 20 -35.56 5.85 33.29
CA ILE A 20 -34.14 5.42 33.33
C ILE A 20 -33.89 4.29 32.31
N TRP A 21 -34.78 3.31 32.22
CA TRP A 21 -34.68 2.22 31.25
C TRP A 21 -34.74 2.70 29.81
N ILE A 22 -35.66 3.63 29.51
CA ILE A 22 -35.78 4.24 28.18
C ILE A 22 -34.51 5.04 27.85
N ALA A 23 -33.99 5.83 28.78
CA ALA A 23 -32.74 6.59 28.60
C ALA A 23 -31.53 5.69 28.33
N MET A 24 -31.42 4.58 29.07
CA MET A 24 -30.33 3.58 28.85
C MET A 24 -30.48 2.88 27.49
N LEU A 25 -31.70 2.58 27.06
CA LEU A 25 -31.98 1.97 25.75
C LEU A 25 -31.60 2.94 24.60
N VAL A 26 -31.96 4.21 24.72
CA VAL A 26 -31.61 5.23 23.73
C VAL A 26 -30.10 5.44 23.66
N LEU A 27 -29.40 5.47 24.79
CA LEU A 27 -27.93 5.56 24.85
C LEU A 27 -27.25 4.34 24.23
N SER A 28 -27.76 3.14 24.48
CA SER A 28 -27.20 1.91 23.90
C SER A 28 -27.43 1.84 22.37
N LEU A 29 -28.61 2.26 21.89
CA LEU A 29 -28.90 2.32 20.46
C LEU A 29 -28.06 3.38 19.75
N SER A 30 -27.84 4.56 20.37
CA SER A 30 -26.97 5.59 19.84
C SER A 30 -25.52 5.12 19.79
N PHE A 31 -25.04 4.45 20.82
CA PHE A 31 -23.70 3.86 20.85
C PHE A 31 -23.51 2.79 19.76
N LEU A 32 -24.52 1.92 19.58
CA LEU A 32 -24.52 0.90 18.52
C LEU A 32 -24.52 1.54 17.12
N ALA A 33 -25.31 2.61 16.91
CA ALA A 33 -25.35 3.35 15.66
C ALA A 33 -24.02 4.06 15.37
N ILE A 34 -23.37 4.66 16.38
CA ILE A 34 -22.03 5.26 16.23
C ILE A 34 -21.01 4.15 15.91
N LEU A 35 -21.06 3.01 16.60
CA LEU A 35 -20.19 1.87 16.30
C LEU A 35 -20.37 1.37 14.86
N GLN A 36 -21.60 1.25 14.38
CA GLN A 36 -21.88 0.86 12.99
C GLN A 36 -21.39 1.91 11.98
N LEU A 37 -21.55 3.20 12.28
CA LEU A 37 -21.04 4.27 11.41
C LEU A 37 -19.51 4.31 11.34
N THR A 38 -18.80 3.92 12.41
CA THR A 38 -17.34 3.81 12.40
C THR A 38 -16.84 2.56 11.69
N PHE A 39 -17.65 1.50 11.57
CA PHE A 39 -17.30 0.29 10.81
C PHE A 39 -17.69 0.35 9.32
N GLN A 40 -18.47 1.33 8.88
CA GLN A 40 -19.08 1.33 7.55
C GLN A 40 -18.30 2.04 6.44
N ASN A 41 -17.12 2.57 6.68
CA ASN A 41 -16.38 3.36 5.68
C ASN A 41 -14.86 3.11 5.65
N ASP A 42 -14.39 1.88 5.84
CA ASP A 42 -13.04 1.55 5.37
C ASP A 42 -13.18 1.21 3.88
N PRO A 43 -12.64 2.02 2.95
CA PRO A 43 -12.73 1.77 1.51
C PRO A 43 -11.80 0.61 1.12
N GLN A 44 -12.06 -0.56 1.69
CA GLN A 44 -11.25 -1.75 1.54
C GLN A 44 -11.75 -2.57 0.36
N GLY A 45 -10.88 -2.75 -0.63
CA GLY A 45 -11.09 -3.69 -1.73
C GLY A 45 -10.77 -5.14 -1.36
N GLU A 46 -10.82 -5.99 -2.35
CA GLU A 46 -10.53 -7.42 -2.21
C GLU A 46 -9.04 -7.69 -1.98
N THR A 47 -8.74 -8.85 -1.39
CA THR A 47 -7.39 -9.40 -1.45
C THR A 47 -7.29 -10.20 -2.74
N ILE A 48 -6.35 -9.83 -3.60
CA ILE A 48 -6.06 -10.50 -4.87
C ILE A 48 -4.73 -11.24 -4.78
N SER A 49 -4.58 -12.33 -5.55
CA SER A 49 -3.33 -13.06 -5.69
C SER A 49 -2.58 -12.61 -6.93
N SER A 50 -1.26 -12.55 -6.84
CA SER A 50 -0.35 -12.33 -7.97
C SER A 50 0.83 -13.28 -7.88
N GLU A 51 1.36 -13.72 -9.02
CA GLU A 51 2.57 -14.54 -9.03
C GLU A 51 3.85 -13.72 -8.83
N SER A 52 3.78 -12.39 -9.01
CA SER A 52 4.95 -11.52 -8.98
C SER A 52 4.86 -10.37 -7.97
N TRP A 53 3.66 -9.95 -7.55
CA TRP A 53 3.47 -8.74 -6.73
C TRP A 53 2.95 -9.03 -5.33
N ALA A 54 3.45 -8.29 -4.34
CA ALA A 54 2.93 -8.25 -2.97
C ALA A 54 2.91 -6.79 -2.47
N GLY A 55 1.77 -6.31 -1.99
CA GLY A 55 1.65 -4.94 -1.52
C GLY A 55 0.24 -4.40 -1.57
N TYR A 56 0.11 -3.13 -1.91
CA TYR A 56 -1.17 -2.45 -2.02
C TYR A 56 -1.30 -1.70 -3.35
N ILE A 57 -2.51 -1.74 -3.89
CA ILE A 57 -2.93 -0.98 -5.07
C ILE A 57 -4.12 -0.11 -4.67
N VAL A 58 -4.07 1.15 -5.06
CA VAL A 58 -5.22 2.04 -5.13
C VAL A 58 -5.60 2.14 -6.60
N SER A 59 -6.80 1.68 -6.95
CA SER A 59 -7.33 1.76 -8.30
C SER A 59 -8.71 2.44 -8.28
N ARG A 60 -9.65 2.01 -9.09
CA ARG A 60 -11.00 2.53 -9.03
C ARG A 60 -11.69 2.09 -7.74
N ASP A 61 -12.58 2.91 -7.24
CA ASP A 61 -13.68 2.45 -6.43
C ASP A 61 -14.66 1.61 -7.31
N ALA A 62 -15.60 0.86 -6.72
CA ALA A 62 -16.45 -0.10 -7.44
C ALA A 62 -17.14 0.46 -8.72
N ASN A 63 -17.21 1.78 -8.91
CA ASN A 63 -18.00 2.43 -9.95
C ASN A 63 -17.26 3.52 -10.75
N ALA A 64 -16.05 3.92 -10.38
CA ALA A 64 -15.34 5.02 -11.04
C ALA A 64 -13.84 4.74 -11.18
N TYR A 65 -13.27 5.01 -12.36
CA TYR A 65 -11.81 5.05 -12.54
C TYR A 65 -11.26 6.24 -11.79
N ILE A 66 -10.09 6.07 -11.18
CA ILE A 66 -9.31 7.17 -10.62
C ILE A 66 -8.31 7.68 -11.64
N GLN A 67 -7.87 8.93 -11.45
CA GLN A 67 -6.77 9.52 -12.20
C GLN A 67 -5.67 9.89 -11.21
N VAL A 68 -4.70 8.98 -11.02
CA VAL A 68 -3.53 9.21 -10.18
C VAL A 68 -2.62 10.21 -10.87
N ASN A 69 -2.25 11.28 -10.18
CA ASN A 69 -1.34 12.30 -10.66
C ASN A 69 -0.10 12.50 -9.79
N ALA A 70 -0.05 11.88 -8.61
CA ALA A 70 1.16 11.80 -7.79
C ALA A 70 1.08 10.60 -6.84
N ILE A 71 2.23 9.99 -6.57
CA ILE A 71 2.41 8.92 -5.60
C ILE A 71 3.78 9.06 -4.94
N ASN A 72 3.88 8.68 -3.68
CA ASN A 72 5.16 8.53 -2.98
C ASN A 72 5.08 7.43 -1.93
N GLY A 73 6.24 6.94 -1.56
CA GLY A 73 6.44 6.00 -0.48
C GLY A 73 7.92 5.90 -0.10
N SER A 74 8.18 5.37 1.06
CA SER A 74 9.53 5.08 1.54
C SER A 74 9.62 3.65 2.06
N TRP A 75 10.82 3.11 2.05
CA TRP A 75 11.15 1.79 2.62
C TRP A 75 12.57 1.75 3.09
N THR A 76 12.86 0.86 4.03
CA THR A 76 14.24 0.50 4.37
C THR A 76 14.66 -0.67 3.47
N VAL A 77 15.78 -0.53 2.78
CA VAL A 77 16.34 -1.58 1.92
C VAL A 77 16.66 -2.81 2.79
N PRO A 78 16.03 -3.96 2.54
CA PRO A 78 16.33 -5.18 3.30
C PRO A 78 17.66 -5.79 2.84
N SER A 79 18.31 -6.52 3.74
CA SER A 79 19.32 -7.49 3.30
C SER A 79 18.63 -8.68 2.65
N VAL A 80 19.22 -9.24 1.61
CA VAL A 80 18.79 -10.52 1.04
C VAL A 80 19.72 -11.62 1.49
N SER A 81 19.16 -12.81 1.74
CA SER A 81 19.97 -13.98 2.08
C SER A 81 20.72 -14.47 0.85
N THR A 82 22.04 -14.65 0.98
CA THR A 82 22.85 -15.17 -0.13
C THR A 82 22.66 -16.68 -0.28
N THR A 83 22.25 -17.08 -1.47
CA THR A 83 22.17 -18.48 -1.88
C THR A 83 23.10 -18.75 -3.06
N ALA A 84 23.29 -20.02 -3.43
CA ALA A 84 24.08 -20.37 -4.61
C ALA A 84 23.31 -20.10 -5.93
N GLY A 85 21.99 -19.86 -5.83
CA GLY A 85 21.11 -19.57 -6.97
C GLY A 85 21.06 -18.10 -7.33
N ASP A 86 20.27 -17.80 -8.35
CA ASP A 86 19.90 -16.46 -8.75
C ASP A 86 18.50 -16.17 -8.21
N GLU A 87 18.40 -15.23 -7.29
CA GLU A 87 17.16 -14.82 -6.62
C GLU A 87 17.04 -13.29 -6.67
N HIS A 88 15.85 -12.80 -6.89
CA HIS A 88 15.60 -11.39 -7.16
C HIS A 88 14.42 -10.88 -6.34
N SER A 89 14.51 -9.63 -5.89
CA SER A 89 13.38 -8.90 -5.35
C SER A 89 13.50 -7.41 -5.65
N SER A 90 12.39 -6.79 -5.94
CA SER A 90 12.31 -5.38 -6.28
C SER A 90 11.29 -4.69 -5.37
N ILE A 91 11.59 -3.47 -4.93
CA ILE A 91 10.69 -2.67 -4.09
C ILE A 91 10.47 -1.34 -4.79
N TRP A 92 9.20 -0.97 -5.06
CA TRP A 92 8.91 0.20 -5.85
C TRP A 92 7.56 0.85 -5.57
N VAL A 93 7.41 2.09 -6.04
CA VAL A 93 6.14 2.79 -6.19
C VAL A 93 5.85 3.01 -7.67
N GLY A 94 4.59 2.92 -8.08
CA GLY A 94 4.20 3.00 -9.48
C GLY A 94 2.86 3.69 -9.72
N VAL A 95 2.62 4.07 -10.98
CA VAL A 95 1.35 4.61 -11.48
C VAL A 95 0.98 3.90 -12.77
N GLY A 96 -0.18 3.22 -12.78
CA GLY A 96 -0.67 2.37 -13.88
C GLY A 96 -0.27 0.91 -13.71
N GLY A 97 -0.55 0.06 -14.70
CA GLY A 97 -0.15 -1.35 -14.72
C GLY A 97 -1.16 -2.34 -14.15
N GLN A 98 -2.08 -1.92 -13.29
CA GLN A 98 -3.11 -2.82 -12.76
C GLN A 98 -4.22 -3.13 -13.78
N LEU A 99 -4.61 -2.14 -14.56
CA LEU A 99 -5.78 -2.24 -15.46
C LEU A 99 -5.41 -2.13 -16.94
N ASP A 100 -4.14 -1.87 -17.25
CA ASP A 100 -3.63 -1.67 -18.58
C ASP A 100 -2.10 -1.93 -18.65
N ASP A 101 -1.53 -1.82 -19.85
CA ASP A 101 -0.12 -2.12 -20.11
C ASP A 101 0.81 -0.90 -19.88
N THR A 102 0.32 0.19 -19.28
CA THR A 102 1.15 1.37 -18.99
C THR A 102 1.53 1.37 -17.52
N LEU A 103 2.83 1.47 -17.22
CA LEU A 103 3.34 1.56 -15.86
C LEU A 103 4.58 2.45 -15.84
N ILE A 104 4.52 3.54 -15.08
CA ILE A 104 5.67 4.34 -14.67
C ILE A 104 5.99 3.99 -13.24
N GLN A 105 7.23 3.59 -12.95
CA GLN A 105 7.63 3.11 -11.64
C GLN A 105 9.07 3.49 -11.30
N ALA A 106 9.39 3.51 -10.00
CA ALA A 106 10.73 3.79 -9.49
C ALA A 106 10.97 3.07 -8.17
N GLY A 107 12.17 2.51 -8.01
CA GLY A 107 12.44 1.66 -6.86
C GLY A 107 13.88 1.24 -6.68
N THR A 108 14.04 0.16 -5.92
CA THR A 108 15.31 -0.51 -5.66
C THR A 108 15.22 -1.98 -5.98
N GLU A 109 16.31 -2.54 -6.47
CA GLU A 109 16.52 -3.98 -6.67
C GLU A 109 17.38 -4.52 -5.55
N GLN A 110 17.08 -5.76 -5.12
CA GLN A 110 17.81 -6.53 -4.12
C GLN A 110 17.96 -7.96 -4.62
N ASP A 111 19.15 -8.26 -5.14
CA ASP A 111 19.46 -9.53 -5.80
C ASP A 111 20.45 -10.35 -4.99
N ALA A 112 20.32 -11.67 -5.03
CA ALA A 112 21.33 -12.63 -4.61
C ALA A 112 21.72 -13.50 -5.82
N SER A 113 22.99 -13.50 -6.18
CA SER A 113 23.49 -14.31 -7.31
C SER A 113 24.90 -14.79 -7.04
N GLY A 114 25.13 -16.10 -7.20
CA GLY A 114 26.45 -16.70 -7.02
C GLY A 114 27.06 -16.48 -5.64
N GLY A 115 26.25 -16.42 -4.58
CA GLY A 115 26.67 -16.16 -3.20
C GLY A 115 27.02 -14.68 -2.93
N LYS A 116 26.60 -13.75 -3.78
CA LYS A 116 26.82 -12.30 -3.62
C LYS A 116 25.49 -11.57 -3.68
N GLU A 117 25.45 -10.42 -3.01
CA GLU A 117 24.30 -9.51 -3.00
C GLU A 117 24.56 -8.33 -3.93
N PHE A 118 23.53 -7.85 -4.59
CA PHE A 118 23.57 -6.70 -5.47
C PHE A 118 22.38 -5.80 -5.17
N TYR A 119 22.65 -4.50 -5.01
CA TYR A 119 21.66 -3.48 -4.70
C TYR A 119 21.83 -2.30 -5.64
N TYR A 120 20.72 -1.80 -6.20
CA TYR A 120 20.74 -0.58 -7.01
C TYR A 120 19.34 0.04 -7.07
N SER A 121 19.30 1.34 -7.36
CA SER A 121 18.06 2.05 -7.64
C SER A 121 17.82 2.15 -9.14
N TRP A 122 16.56 2.23 -9.53
CA TRP A 122 16.14 2.25 -10.92
C TRP A 122 14.78 2.96 -11.10
N TYR A 123 14.46 3.35 -12.33
CA TYR A 123 13.11 3.70 -12.77
C TYR A 123 12.80 3.03 -14.10
N GLU A 124 11.51 2.87 -14.41
CA GLU A 124 11.06 2.20 -15.63
C GLU A 124 9.78 2.82 -16.18
N LEU A 125 9.66 2.77 -17.48
CA LEU A 125 8.51 3.25 -18.28
C LEU A 125 8.09 2.12 -19.22
N ILE A 126 7.19 1.24 -18.77
CA ILE A 126 6.78 0.06 -19.57
C ILE A 126 6.20 0.51 -20.91
N PRO A 127 6.61 -0.08 -22.09
CA PRO A 127 7.38 -1.32 -22.23
C PRO A 127 8.91 -1.13 -22.39
N ALA A 128 9.47 0.04 -22.10
CA ALA A 128 10.92 0.22 -22.12
C ALA A 128 11.56 -0.52 -20.95
N TYR A 129 12.85 -0.87 -21.09
CA TYR A 129 13.61 -1.50 -20.00
C TYR A 129 13.89 -0.52 -18.87
N ALA A 130 14.04 -1.07 -17.66
CA ALA A 130 14.44 -0.31 -16.49
C ALA A 130 15.79 0.41 -16.70
N VAL A 131 15.85 1.65 -16.24
CA VAL A 131 17.05 2.50 -16.27
C VAL A 131 17.66 2.52 -14.89
N ARG A 132 18.84 1.93 -14.75
CA ARG A 132 19.59 1.97 -13.49
C ARG A 132 20.05 3.39 -13.16
N VAL A 133 19.84 3.81 -11.92
CA VAL A 133 20.28 5.11 -11.40
C VAL A 133 21.66 4.94 -10.74
N ASN A 134 22.71 5.38 -11.42
CA ASN A 134 24.09 5.18 -10.95
C ASN A 134 24.58 6.27 -9.98
N THR A 135 23.76 7.28 -9.68
CA THR A 135 24.11 8.38 -8.77
C THR A 135 23.75 8.11 -7.32
N ILE A 136 23.04 7.01 -7.05
CA ILE A 136 22.67 6.56 -5.71
C ILE A 136 23.29 5.19 -5.48
N MET A 137 24.12 5.09 -4.45
CA MET A 137 24.72 3.83 -3.99
C MET A 137 23.77 3.23 -2.94
N VAL A 138 23.11 2.13 -3.30
CA VAL A 138 22.12 1.48 -2.43
C VAL A 138 22.78 0.39 -1.59
N SER A 139 22.51 0.37 -0.30
CA SER A 139 22.98 -0.64 0.65
C SER A 139 21.86 -1.11 1.58
N PRO A 140 21.92 -2.32 2.13
CA PRO A 140 20.99 -2.74 3.18
C PRO A 140 20.98 -1.77 4.35
N GLY A 141 19.78 -1.42 4.81
CA GLY A 141 19.57 -0.46 5.89
C GLY A 141 19.34 0.98 5.42
N ASP A 142 19.60 1.31 4.15
CA ASP A 142 19.30 2.63 3.61
C ASP A 142 17.80 2.88 3.57
N VAL A 143 17.39 4.10 3.88
CA VAL A 143 16.01 4.56 3.83
C VAL A 143 15.76 5.24 2.50
N MET A 144 15.16 4.52 1.58
CA MET A 144 14.83 5.00 0.24
C MET A 144 13.47 5.68 0.23
N VAL A 145 13.36 6.75 -0.55
CA VAL A 145 12.11 7.45 -0.85
C VAL A 145 11.99 7.57 -2.35
N ALA A 146 10.83 7.15 -2.90
CA ALA A 146 10.52 7.38 -4.30
C ALA A 146 9.22 8.17 -4.45
N SER A 147 9.15 9.01 -5.48
CA SER A 147 7.95 9.74 -5.84
C SER A 147 7.82 9.93 -7.35
N LEU A 148 6.58 9.85 -7.83
CA LEU A 148 6.18 10.09 -9.21
C LEU A 148 5.13 11.20 -9.19
N ARG A 149 5.26 12.19 -10.05
CA ARG A 149 4.31 13.30 -10.12
C ARG A 149 4.09 13.77 -11.56
N LEU A 150 2.85 13.83 -11.99
CA LEU A 150 2.43 14.45 -13.24
C LEU A 150 2.55 15.98 -13.08
N VAL A 151 3.57 16.57 -13.73
CA VAL A 151 3.88 18.02 -13.61
C VAL A 151 3.30 18.84 -14.74
N ASP A 152 2.97 18.23 -15.88
CA ASP A 152 2.29 18.87 -17.01
C ASP A 152 1.36 17.85 -17.69
N PRO A 153 0.06 17.88 -17.36
CA PRO A 153 -0.91 16.96 -17.95
C PRO A 153 -1.11 17.15 -19.46
N ALA A 154 -0.86 18.36 -20.00
CA ALA A 154 -1.10 18.64 -21.41
C ALA A 154 -0.16 17.84 -22.33
N VAL A 155 1.01 17.47 -21.84
CA VAL A 155 2.04 16.69 -22.56
C VAL A 155 2.47 15.43 -21.81
N ASN A 156 1.67 14.97 -20.87
CA ASN A 156 1.93 13.79 -20.03
C ASN A 156 3.35 13.78 -19.47
N ARG A 157 3.78 14.91 -18.89
CA ARG A 157 5.12 15.08 -18.34
C ARG A 157 5.14 14.70 -16.88
N TRP A 158 5.95 13.68 -16.55
CA TRP A 158 6.14 13.15 -15.21
C TRP A 158 7.50 13.53 -14.65
N ASN A 159 7.52 13.92 -13.39
CA ASN A 159 8.75 14.02 -12.60
C ASN A 159 8.91 12.73 -11.80
N ILE A 160 10.08 12.10 -11.90
CA ILE A 160 10.50 10.90 -11.15
C ILE A 160 11.60 11.35 -10.20
N GLN A 161 11.46 11.01 -8.93
CA GLN A 161 12.47 11.28 -7.90
C GLN A 161 12.74 10.03 -7.09
N ILE A 162 14.02 9.76 -6.83
CA ILE A 162 14.50 8.73 -5.91
C ILE A 162 15.52 9.40 -5.02
N SER A 163 15.46 9.17 -3.72
CA SER A 163 16.44 9.65 -2.77
C SER A 163 16.73 8.59 -1.70
N ASP A 164 17.96 8.58 -1.25
CA ASP A 164 18.42 7.87 -0.07
C ASP A 164 18.52 8.88 1.09
N SER A 165 17.60 8.78 2.04
CA SER A 165 17.55 9.67 3.21
C SER A 165 18.67 9.40 4.21
N THR A 166 19.31 8.22 4.15
CA THR A 166 20.42 7.83 5.03
C THR A 166 21.70 8.53 4.62
N THR A 167 21.98 8.58 3.30
CA THR A 167 23.21 9.17 2.75
C THR A 167 23.03 10.57 2.18
N GLY A 168 21.76 11.00 1.96
CA GLY A 168 21.43 12.28 1.32
C GLY A 168 21.61 12.27 -0.20
N GLN A 169 21.84 11.11 -0.82
CA GLN A 169 21.95 10.98 -2.28
C GLN A 169 20.58 11.15 -2.94
N TYR A 170 20.57 11.73 -4.11
CA TYR A 170 19.35 12.10 -4.81
C TYR A 170 19.49 11.93 -6.33
N PHE A 171 18.38 11.50 -6.95
CA PHE A 171 18.18 11.49 -8.38
C PHE A 171 16.82 12.09 -8.71
N GLY A 172 16.76 12.89 -9.77
CA GLY A 172 15.52 13.43 -10.30
C GLY A 172 15.59 13.57 -11.81
N THR A 173 14.52 13.19 -12.49
CA THR A 173 14.37 13.35 -13.93
C THR A 173 12.95 13.72 -14.29
N THR A 174 12.77 14.24 -15.50
CA THR A 174 11.44 14.55 -16.05
C THR A 174 11.31 13.87 -17.41
N VAL A 175 10.25 13.10 -17.58
CA VAL A 175 9.98 12.31 -18.79
C VAL A 175 8.58 12.60 -19.33
N SER A 176 8.37 12.44 -20.63
CA SER A 176 7.03 12.37 -21.21
C SER A 176 6.62 10.91 -21.33
N TYR A 177 5.50 10.54 -20.69
CA TYR A 177 5.02 9.16 -20.68
C TYR A 177 3.49 9.11 -20.59
N ASN A 178 2.87 8.39 -21.48
CA ASN A 178 1.41 8.25 -21.59
C ASN A 178 0.88 7.21 -20.58
N SER A 179 1.07 7.46 -19.29
CA SER A 179 0.38 6.67 -18.29
C SER A 179 -1.10 6.99 -18.30
N THR A 180 -1.95 5.98 -18.17
CA THR A 180 -3.38 6.16 -17.96
C THR A 180 -3.71 6.74 -16.59
N GLY A 181 -2.78 6.61 -15.62
CA GLY A 181 -3.01 7.02 -14.23
C GLY A 181 -4.10 6.20 -13.53
N SER A 182 -4.46 5.03 -14.07
CA SER A 182 -5.62 4.23 -13.64
C SER A 182 -5.45 3.58 -12.26
N SER A 183 -4.25 3.56 -11.74
CA SER A 183 -3.90 2.99 -10.43
C SER A 183 -2.62 3.60 -9.85
N GLY A 184 -2.41 3.40 -8.54
CA GLY A 184 -1.17 3.73 -7.84
C GLY A 184 -0.77 2.58 -6.94
N GLU A 185 0.52 2.18 -6.97
CA GLU A 185 1.02 0.95 -6.40
C GLU A 185 2.21 1.15 -5.47
N TRP A 186 2.26 0.34 -4.42
CA TRP A 186 3.42 0.15 -3.53
C TRP A 186 3.66 -1.35 -3.44
N ILE A 187 4.71 -1.81 -4.11
CA ILE A 187 4.89 -3.23 -4.40
C ILE A 187 6.29 -3.72 -4.00
N LEU A 188 6.32 -4.88 -3.40
CA LEU A 188 7.44 -5.81 -3.46
C LEU A 188 7.17 -6.80 -4.58
N GLU A 189 8.12 -6.93 -5.50
CA GLU A 189 7.99 -7.74 -6.70
C GLU A 189 9.02 -8.86 -6.75
N ARG A 190 8.63 -9.95 -7.36
CA ARG A 190 9.47 -10.99 -7.94
C ARG A 190 9.60 -10.70 -9.44
N PRO A 191 10.68 -10.02 -9.87
CA PRO A 191 10.76 -9.49 -11.23
C PRO A 191 10.89 -10.57 -12.29
N THR A 192 10.60 -10.20 -13.53
CA THR A 192 10.83 -11.05 -14.70
C THR A 192 12.28 -10.87 -15.18
N VAL A 193 13.04 -11.95 -15.17
CA VAL A 193 14.44 -11.99 -15.67
C VAL A 193 14.50 -12.97 -16.82
N SER A 194 15.06 -12.53 -17.96
CA SER A 194 15.19 -13.37 -19.17
C SER A 194 13.88 -14.04 -19.60
N ASN A 195 12.77 -13.26 -19.58
CA ASN A 195 11.40 -13.68 -19.92
C ASN A 195 10.77 -14.74 -18.99
N ASN A 196 11.32 -14.96 -17.80
CA ASN A 196 10.74 -15.82 -16.80
C ASN A 196 10.58 -15.06 -15.48
N ILE A 197 9.51 -15.32 -14.75
CA ILE A 197 9.38 -14.85 -13.38
C ILE A 197 10.51 -15.47 -12.56
N SER A 198 11.33 -14.65 -11.90
CA SER A 198 12.52 -15.08 -11.17
C SER A 198 12.18 -15.90 -9.93
N THR A 199 13.18 -16.47 -9.27
CA THR A 199 13.05 -16.96 -7.89
C THR A 199 13.05 -15.76 -6.96
N LEU A 200 12.12 -15.72 -5.99
CA LEU A 200 12.03 -14.64 -5.02
C LEU A 200 13.21 -14.72 -4.03
N ALA A 201 13.98 -13.63 -3.92
CA ALA A 201 15.02 -13.51 -2.91
C ALA A 201 14.43 -13.47 -1.50
N ASP A 202 15.09 -14.11 -0.53
CA ASP A 202 14.71 -13.97 0.88
C ASP A 202 15.14 -12.61 1.41
N PHE A 203 14.20 -11.66 1.35
CA PHE A 203 14.35 -10.29 1.83
C PHE A 203 13.94 -10.11 3.31
N GLY A 204 13.57 -11.22 4.01
CA GLY A 204 13.06 -11.17 5.38
C GLY A 204 11.75 -10.40 5.47
N ASN A 205 11.82 -9.09 5.72
CA ASN A 205 10.66 -8.22 5.71
C ASN A 205 11.05 -6.79 5.27
N VAL A 206 10.08 -6.10 4.68
CA VAL A 206 10.19 -4.69 4.30
C VAL A 206 8.94 -3.94 4.75
N THR A 207 9.12 -2.77 5.35
CA THR A 207 8.03 -1.88 5.71
C THR A 207 8.01 -0.70 4.75
N PHE A 208 6.87 -0.55 4.06
CA PHE A 208 6.54 0.67 3.34
C PHE A 208 5.99 1.69 4.33
N ALA A 209 6.46 2.92 4.26
CA ALA A 209 6.05 3.99 5.16
C ALA A 209 5.72 5.28 4.38
N GLY A 210 4.80 6.06 4.94
CA GLY A 210 4.39 7.33 4.35
C GLY A 210 3.78 7.19 2.95
N CYS A 211 3.09 6.11 2.67
CA CYS A 211 2.47 5.81 1.37
C CYS A 211 1.28 6.72 1.14
N HIS A 212 1.46 7.71 0.26
CA HIS A 212 0.44 8.70 -0.11
C HIS A 212 0.32 8.80 -1.62
N LEU A 213 -0.87 9.16 -2.07
CA LEU A 213 -1.12 9.50 -3.47
C LEU A 213 -2.06 10.69 -3.58
N SER A 214 -2.05 11.29 -4.78
CA SER A 214 -3.04 12.27 -5.22
C SER A 214 -3.76 11.71 -6.43
N ALA A 215 -5.08 11.68 -6.38
CA ALA A 215 -5.96 11.26 -7.46
C ALA A 215 -7.27 12.04 -7.39
N ASP A 216 -7.81 12.45 -8.55
CA ASP A 216 -9.13 13.13 -8.66
C ASP A 216 -9.29 14.30 -7.69
N SER A 217 -8.28 15.15 -7.55
CA SER A 217 -8.22 16.29 -6.63
C SER A 217 -8.20 15.94 -5.14
N LYS A 218 -8.09 14.65 -4.80
CA LYS A 218 -7.93 14.15 -3.43
C LYS A 218 -6.49 13.74 -3.19
N THR A 219 -5.92 14.12 -2.05
CA THR A 219 -4.58 13.68 -1.58
C THR A 219 -4.73 13.04 -0.22
N GLY A 220 -4.05 11.91 -0.01
CA GLY A 220 -4.09 11.23 1.27
C GLY A 220 -3.31 9.92 1.29
N PRO A 221 -3.28 9.24 2.44
CA PRO A 221 -2.71 7.91 2.59
C PRO A 221 -3.54 6.85 1.85
N ILE A 222 -3.02 5.62 1.75
CA ILE A 222 -3.70 4.48 1.09
C ILE A 222 -5.15 4.35 1.57
N LYS A 223 -5.38 4.35 2.89
CA LYS A 223 -6.72 4.21 3.49
C LYS A 223 -7.71 5.32 3.15
N ALA A 224 -7.25 6.45 2.60
CA ALA A 224 -8.16 7.48 2.14
C ALA A 224 -8.88 7.11 0.84
N PHE A 225 -8.45 6.06 0.13
CA PHE A 225 -8.95 5.63 -1.17
C PHE A 225 -9.50 4.22 -1.09
N TYR A 226 -10.17 3.78 -2.15
CA TYR A 226 -10.48 2.37 -2.34
C TYR A 226 -9.18 1.63 -2.71
N PHE A 227 -8.81 0.63 -1.95
CA PHE A 227 -7.55 -0.10 -2.11
C PHE A 227 -7.75 -1.60 -2.08
N SER A 228 -6.91 -2.32 -2.79
CA SER A 228 -6.79 -3.77 -2.75
C SER A 228 -5.44 -4.18 -2.19
N ARG A 229 -5.44 -5.26 -1.42
CA ARG A 229 -4.22 -5.92 -0.97
C ARG A 229 -3.85 -7.02 -1.96
N ILE A 230 -2.57 -7.09 -2.33
CA ILE A 230 -2.04 -8.15 -3.18
C ILE A 230 -1.19 -9.08 -2.35
N ALA A 231 -1.50 -10.38 -2.37
CA ALA A 231 -0.69 -11.43 -1.79
C ALA A 231 0.09 -12.14 -2.90
N MET A 232 1.38 -12.36 -2.71
CA MET A 232 2.19 -13.11 -3.68
C MET A 232 2.06 -14.60 -3.42
N THR A 233 1.65 -15.33 -4.48
CA THR A 233 1.56 -16.79 -4.47
C THR A 233 2.22 -17.34 -5.73
N ASN A 234 2.65 -18.62 -5.71
CA ASN A 234 3.05 -19.29 -6.95
C ASN A 234 1.83 -19.84 -7.71
N SER A 235 2.08 -20.46 -8.87
CA SER A 235 1.05 -21.03 -9.74
C SER A 235 0.23 -22.18 -9.11
N VAL A 236 0.68 -22.73 -7.98
CA VAL A 236 -0.05 -23.74 -7.21
C VAL A 236 -0.62 -23.19 -5.89
N ASN A 237 -0.75 -21.85 -5.79
CA ASN A 237 -1.28 -21.10 -4.63
C ASN A 237 -0.47 -21.25 -3.33
N THR A 238 0.81 -21.61 -3.39
CA THR A 238 1.69 -21.51 -2.22
C THR A 238 2.06 -20.04 -2.00
N GLN A 239 1.90 -19.55 -0.78
CA GLN A 239 2.23 -18.18 -0.44
C GLN A 239 3.75 -17.96 -0.47
N LEU A 240 4.20 -16.96 -1.22
CA LEU A 240 5.61 -16.56 -1.33
C LEU A 240 5.91 -15.33 -0.45
N ALA A 241 4.99 -14.37 -0.42
CA ALA A 241 5.07 -13.22 0.47
C ALA A 241 3.70 -12.88 1.06
N SER A 242 3.70 -12.45 2.31
CA SER A 242 2.50 -12.00 3.04
C SER A 242 2.53 -10.49 3.23
N VAL A 243 1.35 -9.87 3.22
CA VAL A 243 1.17 -8.43 3.39
C VAL A 243 0.34 -8.16 4.64
N SER A 244 0.86 -7.33 5.55
CA SER A 244 0.13 -6.94 6.76
C SER A 244 -1.09 -6.07 6.44
N ASN A 245 -1.98 -5.88 7.41
CA ASN A 245 -2.95 -4.79 7.33
C ASN A 245 -2.23 -3.44 7.33
N ILE A 246 -2.87 -2.43 6.74
CA ILE A 246 -2.37 -1.05 6.80
C ILE A 246 -2.47 -0.56 8.26
N ALA A 247 -1.40 0.08 8.74
CA ALA A 247 -1.29 0.62 10.09
C ALA A 247 -2.38 1.68 10.38
N THR A 248 -2.49 2.09 11.63
CA THR A 248 -3.50 3.07 12.08
C THR A 248 -3.35 4.46 11.46
N ASN A 249 -2.13 4.81 11.00
CA ASN A 249 -1.87 6.06 10.25
C ASN A 249 -2.44 6.03 8.82
N GLY A 250 -2.93 4.87 8.35
CA GLY A 250 -3.53 4.71 7.04
C GLY A 250 -2.53 4.62 5.88
N ALA A 251 -1.23 4.65 6.13
CA ALA A 251 -0.18 4.80 5.14
C ALA A 251 0.86 3.69 5.15
N ASP A 252 1.12 3.05 6.29
CA ASP A 252 2.23 2.13 6.46
C ASP A 252 1.76 0.68 6.47
N PHE A 253 2.57 -0.21 5.91
CA PHE A 253 2.35 -1.65 5.92
C PHE A 253 3.67 -2.41 5.76
N THR A 254 3.66 -3.71 6.07
CA THR A 254 4.84 -4.57 5.97
C THR A 254 4.55 -5.73 5.02
N VAL A 255 5.51 -6.02 4.14
CA VAL A 255 5.57 -7.24 3.34
C VAL A 255 6.62 -8.16 3.96
N LYS A 256 6.26 -9.42 4.15
CA LYS A 256 7.11 -10.43 4.77
C LYS A 256 7.32 -11.59 3.79
N TYR A 257 8.57 -11.97 3.61
CA TYR A 257 8.95 -13.19 2.91
C TYR A 257 8.39 -14.43 3.62
N VAL A 258 7.96 -15.41 2.86
CA VAL A 258 7.42 -16.70 3.36
C VAL A 258 8.17 -17.87 2.74
N SER A 259 8.40 -17.84 1.43
CA SER A 259 9.01 -18.94 0.68
C SER A 259 9.54 -18.46 -0.67
N THR A 260 10.53 -19.15 -1.23
CA THR A 260 11.04 -18.91 -2.60
C THR A 260 10.17 -19.56 -3.68
N LYS A 261 9.44 -20.63 -3.33
CA LYS A 261 8.71 -21.53 -4.26
C LYS A 261 7.34 -21.89 -3.73
#